data_a23b889c4f2e20ca9bb8cb2480cd39f5
#
_entry.id   a23b889c4f2e20ca9bb8cb2480cd39f5
#
_cell.length_a   1.000
_cell.length_b   1.000
_cell.length_c   1.000
_cell.angle_alpha   90.00
_cell.angle_beta   90.00
_cell.angle_gamma   90.00
#
_symmetry.space_group_name_H-M   'P 1'
#
loop_
_entity.id
_entity.type
_entity.pdbx_description
1 polymer ?
#
loop_
_entity_poly.entity_id
_entity_poly.type
_entity_poly.pdbx_seq_one_letter_code
_entity_poly.pdbx_strand_id
1 'polypeptide(L)'
;MAAPRVAGRTAKRGGALLLLCAAAFALPACSGSGYQYVKNGSDGSGTYFKVPDAWRIYDENAFIKSRNLSPTKAKAARAEGWTVAFDASSKPSLKHFNELATKQPFGIAEVRTLDPKERDEFSLMAMRNYFVPVDDLTQTGGELVPLRADEFTRDGGFHGLRLTFEFTLPTDKEAITVDQVSIVDAGTKEVHFLVVSCSSSCYERKKDTINNIVDSWTVKER
;
A
#
# COMPACT_ATOMS: atom_id res chain seq x y z
N MET A 1 31.28 -96.15 -26.53
CA MET A 1 32.41 -95.44 -27.16
C MET A 1 32.06 -94.00 -27.22
N ALA A 2 32.79 -93.19 -26.50
CA ALA A 2 32.41 -91.81 -26.15
C ALA A 2 32.74 -90.80 -27.24
N ALA A 3 31.83 -89.83 -27.46
CA ALA A 3 32.08 -88.66 -28.26
C ALA A 3 32.25 -87.43 -27.36
N PRO A 4 33.16 -86.56 -27.69
CA PRO A 4 33.48 -85.43 -26.81
C PRO A 4 32.56 -84.19 -26.96
N ARG A 5 32.28 -83.58 -25.87
CA ARG A 5 31.49 -82.31 -25.80
C ARG A 5 32.33 -81.12 -26.17
N VAL A 6 31.82 -80.30 -27.10
CA VAL A 6 32.33 -78.97 -27.44
C VAL A 6 31.70 -77.90 -26.51
N ALA A 7 32.55 -77.15 -25.84
CA ALA A 7 32.14 -76.08 -24.94
C ALA A 7 31.91 -74.79 -25.72
N GLY A 8 30.67 -74.28 -25.70
CA GLY A 8 30.34 -72.98 -26.25
C GLY A 8 30.61 -71.85 -25.22
N ARG A 9 31.46 -70.93 -25.61
CA ARG A 9 31.71 -69.70 -24.83
C ARG A 9 30.60 -68.66 -25.13
N THR A 10 29.82 -68.38 -24.12
CA THR A 10 28.86 -67.26 -24.16
C THR A 10 29.56 -65.97 -23.79
N ALA A 11 29.61 -65.03 -24.70
CA ALA A 11 30.10 -63.68 -24.46
C ALA A 11 29.06 -62.87 -23.69
N LYS A 12 29.39 -62.42 -22.53
CA LYS A 12 28.62 -61.44 -21.77
C LYS A 12 28.79 -60.06 -22.37
N ARG A 13 27.75 -59.58 -23.03
CA ARG A 13 27.62 -58.15 -23.39
C ARG A 13 27.27 -57.36 -22.16
N GLY A 14 28.21 -56.55 -21.65
CA GLY A 14 27.99 -55.58 -20.61
C GLY A 14 27.18 -54.41 -21.19
N GLY A 15 25.94 -54.27 -20.74
CA GLY A 15 25.14 -53.09 -20.98
C GLY A 15 25.55 -51.96 -20.05
N ALA A 16 26.22 -50.95 -20.56
CA ALA A 16 26.45 -49.73 -19.84
C ALA A 16 25.14 -48.94 -19.69
N LEU A 17 24.61 -48.92 -18.46
CA LEU A 17 23.47 -48.12 -18.07
C LEU A 17 23.93 -46.67 -17.97
N LEU A 18 23.69 -45.84 -19.00
CA LEU A 18 23.87 -44.38 -18.94
C LEU A 18 22.76 -43.79 -18.04
N LEU A 19 23.12 -43.51 -16.80
CA LEU A 19 22.33 -42.67 -15.89
C LEU A 19 22.37 -41.22 -16.39
N LEU A 20 21.35 -40.80 -17.13
CA LEU A 20 21.08 -39.42 -17.40
C LEU A 20 20.64 -38.74 -16.09
N CYS A 21 21.57 -38.09 -15.39
CA CYS A 21 21.23 -37.11 -14.35
C CYS A 21 20.55 -35.90 -15.01
N ALA A 22 19.23 -35.90 -15.03
CA ALA A 22 18.45 -34.69 -15.31
C ALA A 22 18.69 -33.72 -14.17
N ALA A 23 19.69 -32.84 -14.30
CA ALA A 23 19.83 -31.66 -13.45
C ALA A 23 18.64 -30.75 -13.75
N ALA A 24 17.61 -30.83 -12.91
CA ALA A 24 16.55 -29.84 -12.88
C ALA A 24 17.17 -28.51 -12.45
N PHE A 25 17.51 -27.67 -13.41
CA PHE A 25 17.78 -26.25 -13.18
C PHE A 25 16.48 -25.65 -12.66
N ALA A 26 16.34 -25.57 -11.34
CA ALA A 26 15.39 -24.68 -10.71
C ALA A 26 15.85 -23.26 -11.10
N LEU A 27 15.27 -22.74 -12.19
CA LEU A 27 15.37 -21.31 -12.50
C LEU A 27 14.84 -20.60 -11.26
N PRO A 28 15.62 -19.69 -10.63
CA PRO A 28 15.05 -18.81 -9.63
C PRO A 28 13.94 -18.06 -10.37
N ALA A 29 12.67 -18.35 -10.02
CA ALA A 29 11.58 -17.47 -10.39
C ALA A 29 12.05 -16.08 -9.97
N CYS A 30 12.19 -15.15 -10.92
CA CYS A 30 12.36 -13.75 -10.60
C CYS A 30 11.19 -13.40 -9.68
N SER A 31 11.43 -13.48 -8.37
CA SER A 31 10.52 -12.91 -7.40
C SER A 31 10.48 -11.45 -7.77
N GLY A 32 9.36 -10.98 -8.30
CA GLY A 32 9.11 -9.57 -8.47
C GLY A 32 9.53 -8.86 -7.19
N SER A 33 9.72 -7.57 -7.24
CA SER A 33 10.26 -6.73 -6.16
C SER A 33 9.57 -6.88 -4.80
N GLY A 34 8.61 -7.79 -4.65
CA GLY A 34 7.75 -7.95 -3.49
C GLY A 34 6.75 -6.81 -3.31
N TYR A 35 6.66 -5.92 -4.30
CA TYR A 35 5.81 -4.74 -4.30
C TYR A 35 5.08 -4.58 -5.63
N GLN A 36 3.79 -4.22 -5.53
CA GLN A 36 2.97 -3.80 -6.65
C GLN A 36 2.83 -2.28 -6.66
N TYR A 37 2.75 -1.69 -7.85
CA TYR A 37 2.60 -0.24 -7.99
C TYR A 37 1.12 0.14 -8.08
N VAL A 38 0.74 1.09 -7.26
CA VAL A 38 -0.55 1.77 -7.29
C VAL A 38 -0.35 3.13 -7.94
N LYS A 39 -1.18 3.47 -8.92
CA LYS A 39 -1.05 4.74 -9.64
C LYS A 39 -2.39 5.35 -9.98
N ASN A 40 -2.43 6.68 -9.96
CA ASN A 40 -3.45 7.51 -10.57
C ASN A 40 -2.79 8.37 -11.65
N GLY A 41 -3.29 8.31 -12.86
CA GLY A 41 -2.75 9.04 -14.00
C GLY A 41 -2.17 8.11 -15.08
N SER A 42 -1.89 8.71 -16.22
CA SER A 42 -1.26 8.09 -17.39
C SER A 42 0.00 8.87 -17.78
N ASP A 43 0.87 8.24 -18.58
CA ASP A 43 1.99 8.91 -19.25
C ASP A 43 3.01 9.63 -18.34
N GLY A 44 3.19 9.10 -17.12
CA GLY A 44 4.22 9.60 -16.20
C GLY A 44 3.81 10.79 -15.35
N SER A 45 2.60 11.29 -15.51
CA SER A 45 1.99 12.30 -14.64
C SER A 45 1.08 11.65 -13.58
N GLY A 46 0.79 12.38 -12.52
CA GLY A 46 -0.11 11.95 -11.45
C GLY A 46 0.61 11.37 -10.23
N THR A 47 -0.10 10.57 -9.48
CA THR A 47 0.36 10.02 -8.20
C THR A 47 0.65 8.53 -8.32
N TYR A 48 1.75 8.08 -7.72
CA TYR A 48 2.05 6.65 -7.62
C TYR A 48 2.84 6.32 -6.34
N PHE A 49 2.65 5.10 -5.87
CA PHE A 49 3.38 4.52 -4.75
C PHE A 49 3.41 3.00 -4.87
N LYS A 50 4.20 2.34 -4.03
CA LYS A 50 4.31 0.88 -4.00
C LYS A 50 3.71 0.32 -2.72
N VAL A 51 3.04 -0.83 -2.84
CA VAL A 51 2.44 -1.59 -1.74
C VAL A 51 2.95 -3.03 -1.83
N PRO A 52 3.25 -3.72 -0.71
CA PRO A 52 3.63 -5.14 -0.76
C PRO A 52 2.64 -5.98 -1.57
N ASP A 53 3.15 -6.89 -2.42
CA ASP A 53 2.32 -7.73 -3.31
C ASP A 53 1.29 -8.57 -2.55
N ALA A 54 1.60 -8.94 -1.30
CA ALA A 54 0.71 -9.72 -0.45
C ALA A 54 -0.49 -8.93 0.09
N TRP A 55 -0.50 -7.59 -0.05
CA TRP A 55 -1.58 -6.76 0.47
C TRP A 55 -2.69 -6.61 -0.55
N ARG A 56 -3.94 -6.63 -0.07
CA ARG A 56 -5.10 -6.41 -0.93
C ARG A 56 -5.24 -4.95 -1.27
N ILE A 57 -5.37 -4.64 -2.58
CA ILE A 57 -5.72 -3.31 -3.06
C ILE A 57 -7.20 -3.27 -3.42
N TYR A 58 -7.87 -2.19 -3.04
CA TYR A 58 -9.25 -1.83 -3.36
C TYR A 58 -9.24 -0.56 -4.19
N ASP A 59 -9.63 -0.66 -5.44
CA ASP A 59 -9.77 0.47 -6.34
C ASP A 59 -11.01 1.32 -6.05
N GLU A 60 -11.15 2.42 -6.74
CA GLU A 60 -12.29 3.32 -6.64
C GLU A 60 -13.63 2.60 -6.87
N ASN A 61 -13.68 1.63 -7.80
CA ASN A 61 -14.91 0.87 -8.05
C ASN A 61 -15.32 0.03 -6.84
N ALA A 62 -14.35 -0.49 -6.09
CA ALA A 62 -14.63 -1.21 -4.84
C ALA A 62 -15.28 -0.28 -3.79
N PHE A 63 -14.82 0.98 -3.67
CA PHE A 63 -15.45 1.98 -2.80
C PHE A 63 -16.87 2.33 -3.24
N ILE A 64 -17.06 2.62 -4.52
CA ILE A 64 -18.37 2.95 -5.08
C ILE A 64 -19.37 1.81 -4.81
N LYS A 65 -18.93 0.58 -5.04
CA LYS A 65 -19.74 -0.63 -4.79
C LYS A 65 -20.06 -0.81 -3.30
N SER A 66 -19.07 -0.62 -2.43
CA SER A 66 -19.25 -0.79 -0.98
C SER A 66 -20.24 0.22 -0.39
N ARG A 67 -20.30 1.44 -0.96
CA ARG A 67 -21.22 2.50 -0.56
C ARG A 67 -22.60 2.40 -1.24
N ASN A 68 -22.79 1.44 -2.15
CA ASN A 68 -24.02 1.24 -2.91
C ASN A 68 -24.52 2.53 -3.58
N LEU A 69 -23.61 3.29 -4.19
CA LEU A 69 -23.93 4.56 -4.81
C LEU A 69 -24.77 4.38 -6.09
N SER A 70 -25.74 5.27 -6.30
CA SER A 70 -26.45 5.35 -7.58
C SER A 70 -25.49 5.73 -8.72
N PRO A 71 -25.80 5.42 -9.99
CA PRO A 71 -24.93 5.76 -11.12
C PRO A 71 -24.55 7.24 -11.18
N THR A 72 -25.47 8.15 -10.87
CA THR A 72 -25.21 9.59 -10.82
C THR A 72 -24.24 9.97 -9.72
N LYS A 73 -24.42 9.44 -8.49
CA LYS A 73 -23.50 9.69 -7.38
C LYS A 73 -22.14 9.05 -7.62
N ALA A 74 -22.08 7.88 -8.24
CA ALA A 74 -20.84 7.24 -8.62
C ALA A 74 -20.06 8.06 -9.66
N LYS A 75 -20.75 8.67 -10.64
CA LYS A 75 -20.12 9.58 -11.60
C LYS A 75 -19.59 10.84 -10.91
N ALA A 76 -20.34 11.42 -10.01
CA ALA A 76 -19.92 12.60 -9.24
C ALA A 76 -18.66 12.27 -8.41
N ALA A 77 -18.66 11.18 -7.65
CA ALA A 77 -17.51 10.76 -6.86
C ALA A 77 -16.22 10.59 -7.69
N ARG A 78 -16.32 10.00 -8.89
CA ARG A 78 -15.17 9.91 -9.81
C ARG A 78 -14.71 11.26 -10.36
N ALA A 79 -15.62 12.23 -10.48
CA ALA A 79 -15.26 13.57 -10.94
C ALA A 79 -14.60 14.42 -9.85
N GLU A 80 -14.88 14.12 -8.57
CA GLU A 80 -14.30 14.81 -7.42
C GLU A 80 -12.84 14.37 -7.17
N GLY A 81 -12.48 13.15 -7.55
CA GLY A 81 -11.11 12.68 -7.33
C GLY A 81 -10.92 11.19 -7.56
N TRP A 82 -9.82 10.68 -7.04
CA TRP A 82 -9.43 9.28 -7.09
C TRP A 82 -9.13 8.75 -5.69
N THR A 83 -9.61 7.57 -5.39
CA THR A 83 -9.42 6.92 -4.09
C THR A 83 -9.02 5.46 -4.27
N VAL A 84 -8.05 5.00 -3.49
CA VAL A 84 -7.63 3.61 -3.39
C VAL A 84 -7.33 3.27 -1.94
N ALA A 85 -7.67 2.05 -1.52
CA ALA A 85 -7.23 1.53 -0.22
C ALA A 85 -6.41 0.26 -0.38
N PHE A 86 -5.67 -0.07 0.67
CA PHE A 86 -4.88 -1.29 0.75
C PHE A 86 -4.89 -1.85 2.18
N ASP A 87 -4.83 -3.17 2.30
CA ASP A 87 -5.05 -3.87 3.55
C ASP A 87 -4.11 -5.08 3.66
N ALA A 88 -3.32 -5.12 4.73
CA ALA A 88 -2.36 -6.18 5.04
C ALA A 88 -2.98 -7.38 5.77
N SER A 89 -4.27 -7.31 6.09
CA SER A 89 -4.95 -8.38 6.84
C SER A 89 -5.03 -9.67 6.01
N SER A 90 -4.97 -10.81 6.69
CA SER A 90 -5.28 -12.12 6.08
C SER A 90 -6.76 -12.25 5.66
N LYS A 91 -7.62 -11.38 6.19
CA LYS A 91 -9.03 -11.25 5.82
C LYS A 91 -9.31 -9.79 5.45
N PRO A 92 -8.82 -9.34 4.29
CA PRO A 92 -8.87 -7.92 3.93
C PRO A 92 -10.32 -7.46 3.72
N SER A 93 -10.62 -6.25 4.20
CA SER A 93 -11.97 -5.68 4.16
C SER A 93 -11.94 -4.15 4.16
N LEU A 94 -12.78 -3.52 3.33
CA LEU A 94 -13.00 -2.06 3.39
C LEU A 94 -13.64 -1.60 4.72
N LYS A 95 -14.18 -2.53 5.53
CA LYS A 95 -14.67 -2.19 6.87
C LYS A 95 -13.56 -1.73 7.81
N HIS A 96 -12.32 -2.22 7.60
CA HIS A 96 -11.16 -1.80 8.39
C HIS A 96 -10.87 -0.30 8.27
N PHE A 97 -11.37 0.34 7.23
CA PHE A 97 -11.32 1.79 7.09
C PHE A 97 -12.05 2.55 8.23
N ASN A 98 -13.09 1.95 8.77
CA ASN A 98 -13.84 2.51 9.90
C ASN A 98 -13.32 2.02 11.27
N GLU A 99 -12.37 1.07 11.25
CA GLU A 99 -11.77 0.46 12.44
C GLU A 99 -10.33 0.95 12.53
N LEU A 100 -10.10 2.10 13.17
CA LEU A 100 -8.76 2.70 13.26
C LEU A 100 -7.73 1.78 13.93
N ALA A 101 -8.14 0.94 14.89
CA ALA A 101 -7.28 0.04 15.66
C ALA A 101 -7.13 -1.35 15.03
N THR A 102 -6.72 -1.44 13.78
CA THR A 102 -6.49 -2.74 13.13
C THR A 102 -5.18 -3.39 13.61
N LYS A 103 -5.14 -4.73 13.68
CA LYS A 103 -3.93 -5.50 14.06
C LYS A 103 -2.90 -5.63 12.93
N GLN A 104 -3.27 -5.23 11.73
CA GLN A 104 -2.43 -5.20 10.54
C GLN A 104 -2.57 -3.83 9.87
N PRO A 105 -1.54 -3.35 9.17
CA PRO A 105 -1.62 -2.07 8.49
C PRO A 105 -2.78 -2.03 7.49
N PHE A 106 -3.49 -0.94 7.53
CA PHE A 106 -4.50 -0.53 6.58
C PHE A 106 -4.16 0.88 6.10
N GLY A 107 -4.39 1.16 4.83
CA GLY A 107 -4.12 2.50 4.31
C GLY A 107 -5.07 2.90 3.20
N ILE A 108 -5.08 4.21 2.95
CA ILE A 108 -5.84 4.84 1.89
C ILE A 108 -4.99 5.91 1.22
N ALA A 109 -5.12 6.03 -0.08
CA ALA A 109 -4.61 7.16 -0.84
C ALA A 109 -5.74 7.81 -1.61
N GLU A 110 -5.71 9.14 -1.66
CA GLU A 110 -6.72 9.95 -2.32
C GLU A 110 -6.05 11.11 -3.06
N VAL A 111 -6.58 11.44 -4.23
CA VAL A 111 -6.29 12.67 -4.96
C VAL A 111 -7.60 13.38 -5.16
N ARG A 112 -7.69 14.63 -4.73
CA ARG A 112 -8.91 15.41 -4.84
C ARG A 112 -8.62 16.81 -5.43
N THR A 113 -9.49 17.22 -6.33
CA THR A 113 -9.49 18.58 -6.82
C THR A 113 -10.14 19.51 -5.78
N LEU A 114 -9.46 20.60 -5.45
CA LEU A 114 -9.96 21.61 -4.54
C LEU A 114 -10.83 22.61 -5.31
N ASP A 115 -11.98 22.97 -4.76
CA ASP A 115 -12.79 24.05 -5.29
C ASP A 115 -12.13 25.43 -5.03
N PRO A 116 -12.56 26.52 -5.68
CA PRO A 116 -11.94 27.83 -5.52
C PRO A 116 -11.90 28.32 -4.06
N LYS A 117 -12.95 28.08 -3.28
CA LYS A 117 -13.00 28.48 -1.87
C LYS A 117 -12.02 27.67 -1.02
N GLU A 118 -11.98 26.36 -1.24
CA GLU A 118 -11.04 25.48 -0.56
C GLU A 118 -9.59 25.87 -0.84
N ARG A 119 -9.27 26.29 -2.07
CA ARG A 119 -7.92 26.76 -2.44
C ARG A 119 -7.47 27.98 -1.65
N ASP A 120 -8.38 28.93 -1.47
CA ASP A 120 -8.09 30.18 -0.75
C ASP A 120 -7.88 29.92 0.76
N GLU A 121 -8.53 28.91 1.30
CA GLU A 121 -8.46 28.53 2.71
C GLU A 121 -7.40 27.43 2.99
N PHE A 122 -6.78 26.84 1.94
CA PHE A 122 -5.90 25.71 2.08
C PHE A 122 -4.55 26.10 2.71
N SER A 123 -4.24 25.52 3.83
CA SER A 123 -3.06 25.82 4.65
C SER A 123 -2.43 24.53 5.20
N LEU A 124 -1.27 24.64 5.85
CA LEU A 124 -0.66 23.52 6.59
C LEU A 124 -1.59 22.95 7.66
N MET A 125 -2.41 23.81 8.29
CA MET A 125 -3.44 23.39 9.24
C MET A 125 -4.52 22.56 8.53
N ALA A 126 -4.96 22.96 7.35
CA ALA A 126 -5.89 22.18 6.54
C ALA A 126 -5.30 20.83 6.12
N MET A 127 -4.02 20.79 5.72
CA MET A 127 -3.31 19.53 5.41
C MET A 127 -3.26 18.58 6.60
N ARG A 128 -3.01 19.12 7.80
CA ARG A 128 -2.94 18.35 9.05
C ARG A 128 -4.26 17.68 9.39
N ASN A 129 -5.36 18.40 9.20
CA ASN A 129 -6.70 17.98 9.62
C ASN A 129 -7.55 17.36 8.51
N TYR A 130 -7.04 17.34 7.28
CA TYR A 130 -7.85 17.01 6.11
C TYR A 130 -8.43 15.59 6.14
N PHE A 131 -7.60 14.59 6.38
CA PHE A 131 -8.02 13.21 6.37
C PHE A 131 -8.39 12.68 7.76
N VAL A 132 -7.50 12.91 8.72
CA VAL A 132 -7.75 12.64 10.14
C VAL A 132 -7.88 13.99 10.82
N PRO A 133 -9.03 14.33 11.40
CA PRO A 133 -9.26 15.61 12.07
C PRO A 133 -8.51 15.64 13.41
N VAL A 134 -7.20 15.83 13.35
CA VAL A 134 -6.29 15.76 14.52
C VAL A 134 -6.72 16.70 15.64
N ASP A 135 -7.18 17.91 15.28
CA ASP A 135 -7.62 18.89 16.26
C ASP A 135 -8.93 18.49 16.95
N ASP A 136 -9.85 17.82 16.22
CA ASP A 136 -11.09 17.30 16.81
C ASP A 136 -10.81 16.10 17.72
N LEU A 137 -9.84 15.24 17.35
CA LEU A 137 -9.43 14.11 18.19
C LEU A 137 -8.95 14.57 19.57
N THR A 138 -8.22 15.68 19.64
CA THR A 138 -7.76 16.22 20.93
C THR A 138 -8.90 16.72 21.80
N GLN A 139 -10.01 17.16 21.20
CA GLN A 139 -11.20 17.63 21.92
C GLN A 139 -12.07 16.49 22.47
N THR A 140 -11.92 15.27 21.97
CA THR A 140 -12.68 14.11 22.47
C THR A 140 -12.19 13.57 23.81
N GLY A 141 -11.16 14.17 24.40
CA GLY A 141 -10.54 13.72 25.64
C GLY A 141 -9.59 12.52 25.46
N GLY A 142 -9.29 12.16 24.22
CA GLY A 142 -8.24 11.20 23.90
C GLY A 142 -6.85 11.78 24.07
N GLU A 143 -5.87 10.93 24.31
CA GLU A 143 -4.46 11.33 24.33
C GLU A 143 -3.87 11.25 22.92
N LEU A 144 -3.26 12.36 22.47
CA LEU A 144 -2.57 12.45 21.19
C LEU A 144 -1.10 12.77 21.43
N VAL A 145 -0.22 11.87 20.97
CA VAL A 145 1.24 12.01 21.07
C VAL A 145 1.81 12.20 19.68
N PRO A 146 2.32 13.40 19.33
CA PRO A 146 2.99 13.59 18.05
C PRO A 146 4.34 12.86 18.04
N LEU A 147 4.60 12.07 16.98
CA LEU A 147 5.86 11.34 16.78
C LEU A 147 6.72 12.00 15.69
N ARG A 148 6.07 12.62 14.70
CA ARG A 148 6.71 13.29 13.56
C ARG A 148 5.80 14.42 13.05
N ALA A 149 6.42 15.52 12.61
CA ALA A 149 5.74 16.58 11.87
C ALA A 149 6.79 17.23 10.96
N ASP A 150 6.93 16.71 9.74
CA ASP A 150 7.94 17.16 8.77
C ASP A 150 7.25 17.88 7.61
N GLU A 151 7.53 19.15 7.44
CA GLU A 151 7.19 19.91 6.26
C GLU A 151 8.26 19.70 5.19
N PHE A 152 7.85 19.60 3.94
CA PHE A 152 8.78 19.43 2.82
C PHE A 152 8.27 20.11 1.55
N THR A 153 9.21 20.39 0.65
CA THR A 153 8.91 20.82 -0.72
C THR A 153 9.49 19.83 -1.70
N ARG A 154 8.90 19.72 -2.88
CA ARG A 154 9.40 18.90 -4.00
C ARG A 154 9.49 19.75 -5.26
N ASP A 155 10.19 19.23 -6.25
CA ASP A 155 10.27 19.83 -7.58
C ASP A 155 8.86 20.08 -8.15
N GLY A 156 8.71 21.15 -8.95
CA GLY A 156 7.40 21.56 -9.43
C GLY A 156 6.58 22.42 -8.46
N GLY A 157 7.17 22.83 -7.32
CA GLY A 157 6.51 23.70 -6.34
C GLY A 157 5.48 22.97 -5.46
N PHE A 158 5.56 21.65 -5.38
CA PHE A 158 4.72 20.89 -4.45
C PHE A 158 5.13 21.14 -3.01
N HIS A 159 4.15 21.36 -2.15
CA HIS A 159 4.33 21.48 -0.69
C HIS A 159 3.68 20.31 0.00
N GLY A 160 4.32 19.78 1.03
CA GLY A 160 3.82 18.62 1.75
C GLY A 160 4.08 18.66 3.24
N LEU A 161 3.30 17.87 3.95
CA LEU A 161 3.42 17.61 5.37
C LEU A 161 3.33 16.09 5.59
N ARG A 162 4.32 15.53 6.29
CA ARG A 162 4.21 14.19 6.86
C ARG A 162 3.98 14.32 8.35
N LEU A 163 2.89 13.76 8.83
CA LEU A 163 2.51 13.73 10.22
C LEU A 163 2.37 12.28 10.69
N THR A 164 3.11 11.91 11.74
CA THR A 164 2.93 10.63 12.43
C THR A 164 2.57 10.90 13.88
N PHE A 165 1.51 10.29 14.37
CA PHE A 165 1.07 10.46 15.75
C PHE A 165 0.45 9.18 16.28
N GLU A 166 0.52 9.03 17.60
CA GLU A 166 -0.27 8.06 18.35
C GLU A 166 -1.52 8.72 18.90
N PHE A 167 -2.59 7.96 18.92
CA PHE A 167 -3.85 8.41 19.47
C PHE A 167 -4.51 7.27 20.25
N THR A 168 -4.99 7.60 21.46
CA THR A 168 -5.73 6.67 22.31
C THR A 168 -7.11 7.25 22.60
N LEU A 169 -8.17 6.57 22.16
CA LEU A 169 -9.53 6.93 22.55
C LEU A 169 -9.75 6.64 24.04
N PRO A 170 -10.53 7.44 24.77
CA PRO A 170 -10.81 7.20 26.19
C PRO A 170 -11.44 5.83 26.48
N THR A 171 -12.14 5.27 25.50
CA THR A 171 -12.79 3.95 25.56
C THR A 171 -11.88 2.79 25.17
N ASP A 172 -10.75 3.07 24.53
CA ASP A 172 -9.88 2.06 23.96
C ASP A 172 -8.66 1.82 24.88
N LYS A 173 -8.24 0.57 24.91
CA LYS A 173 -7.06 0.14 25.68
C LYS A 173 -5.78 0.15 24.85
N GLU A 174 -5.90 0.25 23.56
CA GLU A 174 -4.78 0.15 22.62
C GLU A 174 -4.64 1.47 21.85
N ALA A 175 -3.46 2.03 21.87
CA ALA A 175 -3.13 3.19 21.06
C ALA A 175 -3.08 2.83 19.58
N ILE A 176 -3.42 3.77 18.75
CA ILE A 176 -3.39 3.68 17.28
C ILE A 176 -2.29 4.61 16.80
N THR A 177 -1.45 4.14 15.89
CA THR A 177 -0.51 5.01 15.19
C THR A 177 -1.03 5.29 13.79
N VAL A 178 -1.06 6.56 13.44
CA VAL A 178 -1.41 7.08 12.11
C VAL A 178 -0.18 7.74 11.51
N ASP A 179 0.15 7.38 10.29
CA ASP A 179 1.19 8.02 9.47
C ASP A 179 0.52 8.56 8.21
N GLN A 180 0.42 9.87 8.10
CA GLN A 180 -0.21 10.55 6.98
C GLN A 180 0.76 11.47 6.26
N VAL A 181 0.65 11.49 4.93
CA VAL A 181 1.33 12.46 4.07
C VAL A 181 0.29 13.20 3.26
N SER A 182 0.36 14.50 3.30
CA SER A 182 -0.45 15.40 2.50
C SER A 182 0.46 16.19 1.57
N ILE A 183 0.13 16.28 0.30
CA ILE A 183 0.89 17.05 -0.70
C ILE A 183 -0.11 17.89 -1.50
N VAL A 184 0.20 19.15 -1.71
CA VAL A 184 -0.56 20.05 -2.57
C VAL A 184 0.31 20.54 -3.72
N ASP A 185 -0.26 20.69 -4.91
CA ASP A 185 0.41 21.26 -6.07
C ASP A 185 0.67 22.77 -5.91
N ALA A 186 1.61 23.32 -6.68
CA ALA A 186 1.99 24.74 -6.64
C ALA A 186 0.81 25.70 -6.80
N GLY A 187 -0.22 25.29 -7.53
CA GLY A 187 -1.44 26.07 -7.77
C GLY A 187 -2.55 25.84 -6.76
N THR A 188 -2.32 25.02 -5.74
CA THR A 188 -3.33 24.63 -4.75
C THR A 188 -4.62 24.09 -5.39
N LYS A 189 -4.48 23.37 -6.52
CA LYS A 189 -5.62 22.85 -7.29
C LYS A 189 -5.98 21.42 -6.91
N GLU A 190 -4.95 20.60 -6.65
CA GLU A 190 -5.10 19.22 -6.27
C GLU A 190 -4.38 18.96 -4.95
N VAL A 191 -5.02 18.17 -4.11
CA VAL A 191 -4.43 17.67 -2.88
C VAL A 191 -4.34 16.16 -2.94
N HIS A 192 -3.20 15.63 -2.53
CA HIS A 192 -2.87 14.22 -2.56
C HIS A 192 -2.62 13.74 -1.13
N PHE A 193 -3.32 12.69 -0.71
CA PHE A 193 -3.20 12.10 0.62
C PHE A 193 -2.79 10.66 0.55
N LEU A 194 -1.93 10.28 1.47
CA LEU A 194 -1.63 8.89 1.79
C LEU A 194 -1.66 8.73 3.31
N VAL A 195 -2.48 7.82 3.80
CA VAL A 195 -2.59 7.51 5.22
C VAL A 195 -2.40 6.02 5.42
N VAL A 196 -1.59 5.64 6.40
CA VAL A 196 -1.43 4.27 6.87
C VAL A 196 -1.65 4.24 8.37
N SER A 197 -2.45 3.30 8.84
CA SER A 197 -2.79 3.19 10.25
C SER A 197 -2.87 1.72 10.69
N CYS A 198 -2.52 1.47 11.92
CA CYS A 198 -2.85 0.27 12.69
C CYS A 198 -2.58 0.53 14.18
N SER A 199 -2.82 -0.46 15.05
CA SER A 199 -2.44 -0.33 16.45
C SER A 199 -0.96 0.00 16.60
N SER A 200 -0.58 0.76 17.66
CA SER A 200 0.82 1.20 17.85
C SER A 200 1.79 0.03 17.91
N SER A 201 1.39 -1.07 18.54
CA SER A 201 2.16 -2.30 18.55
C SER A 201 2.35 -2.93 17.16
N CYS A 202 1.35 -2.80 16.28
CA CYS A 202 1.45 -3.20 14.88
C CYS A 202 2.38 -2.26 14.11
N TYR A 203 2.23 -0.95 14.30
CA TYR A 203 3.04 0.06 13.62
C TYR A 203 4.54 -0.15 13.88
N GLU A 204 4.95 -0.33 15.14
CA GLU A 204 6.35 -0.59 15.48
C GLU A 204 6.91 -1.86 14.81
N ARG A 205 6.13 -2.94 14.75
CA ARG A 205 6.56 -4.16 14.05
C ARG A 205 6.64 -4.02 12.53
N LYS A 206 5.87 -3.10 11.94
CA LYS A 206 5.74 -2.92 10.49
C LYS A 206 6.33 -1.60 9.98
N LYS A 207 7.02 -0.88 10.85
CA LYS A 207 7.55 0.47 10.62
C LYS A 207 8.34 0.59 9.31
N ASP A 208 9.25 -0.33 9.03
CA ASP A 208 10.04 -0.31 7.81
C ASP A 208 9.16 -0.51 6.55
N THR A 209 8.18 -1.40 6.63
CA THR A 209 7.24 -1.62 5.53
C THR A 209 6.38 -0.38 5.29
N ILE A 210 5.87 0.24 6.36
CA ILE A 210 5.05 1.44 6.29
C ILE A 210 5.88 2.61 5.73
N ASN A 211 7.11 2.81 6.24
CA ASN A 211 8.03 3.81 5.70
C ASN A 211 8.29 3.59 4.21
N ASN A 212 8.55 2.36 3.77
CA ASN A 212 8.75 2.05 2.36
C ASN A 212 7.54 2.40 1.48
N ILE A 213 6.32 2.27 1.99
CA ILE A 213 5.11 2.69 1.29
C ILE A 213 5.07 4.22 1.21
N VAL A 214 5.18 4.89 2.35
CA VAL A 214 5.10 6.35 2.47
C VAL A 214 6.21 7.05 1.69
N ASP A 215 7.46 6.59 1.80
CA ASP A 215 8.61 7.18 1.11
C ASP A 215 8.56 6.94 -0.41
N SER A 216 7.82 5.93 -0.86
CA SER A 216 7.59 5.68 -2.29
C SER A 216 6.51 6.58 -2.92
N TRP A 217 5.77 7.33 -2.09
CA TRP A 217 4.73 8.23 -2.55
C TRP A 217 5.30 9.36 -3.39
N THR A 218 4.94 9.38 -4.63
CA THR A 218 5.45 10.34 -5.62
C THR A 218 4.29 11.02 -6.32
N VAL A 219 4.36 12.34 -6.43
CA VAL A 219 3.44 13.19 -7.20
C VAL A 219 4.22 13.85 -8.31
N LYS A 220 3.70 13.83 -9.52
CA LYS A 220 4.25 14.50 -10.70
C LYS A 220 3.19 15.34 -11.37
N GLU A 221 3.57 16.50 -11.85
CA GLU A 221 2.69 17.37 -12.64
C GLU A 221 2.07 16.61 -13.83
N ARG A 222 0.84 16.96 -14.13
CA ARG A 222 0.12 16.49 -15.32
C ARG A 222 0.46 17.33 -16.54
#